data_e9c075e4260a8fb3707a4554038f5d4e
#
_entry.id   e9c075e4260a8fb3707a4554038f5d4e
#
_cell.length_a   1.000
_cell.length_b   1.000
_cell.length_c   1.000
_cell.angle_alpha   90.00
_cell.angle_beta   90.00
_cell.angle_gamma   90.00
#
_symmetry.space_group_name_H-M   'P 1'
#
loop_
_entity.id
_entity.type
_entity.pdbx_description
1 polymer ?
#
loop_
_entity_poly.entity_id
_entity_poly.type
_entity_poly.pdbx_seq_one_letter_code
_entity_poly.pdbx_strand_id
1 'polypeptide(L)'
;NYYKKIGIYILKVLKKKYENDKQKQQMEMTKLYQEAGYNPASGCLPMIFQFLILFAMYNLFNNYFDFRGASFIPGWIPDLTVGDSVYQFKFNIPLLGNHLRLLPIIYTASQLLFGKITQYNGAQSNASMKFMTYGMPLIFFFLFYNAPAGLLLYWTVSNFFQMGQQIILNKMVAKKKAESKNNKTNVPVKKNNKR
;
A
#
# COMPACT_ATOMS: atom_id res chain seq x y z
N ASN A 1 10.73 -11.22 24.13
CA ASN A 1 10.34 -9.84 24.52
C ASN A 1 11.53 -8.90 24.81
N TYR A 2 12.66 -9.44 25.27
CA TYR A 2 13.89 -8.69 25.52
C TYR A 2 14.54 -8.19 24.23
N TYR A 3 14.72 -9.08 23.25
CA TYR A 3 15.27 -8.77 21.90
C TYR A 3 14.45 -7.71 21.14
N LYS A 4 13.12 -7.71 21.30
CA LYS A 4 12.25 -6.72 20.67
C LYS A 4 12.41 -5.31 21.29
N LYS A 5 12.64 -5.23 22.59
CA LYS A 5 12.94 -3.96 23.28
C LYS A 5 14.31 -3.40 22.88
N ILE A 6 15.33 -4.26 22.80
CA ILE A 6 16.67 -3.88 22.34
C ILE A 6 16.62 -3.39 20.90
N GLY A 7 15.92 -4.09 19.99
CA GLY A 7 15.78 -3.65 18.60
C GLY A 7 15.13 -2.26 18.48
N ILE A 8 14.06 -2.01 19.24
CA ILE A 8 13.39 -0.69 19.24
C ILE A 8 14.31 0.40 19.83
N TYR A 9 15.11 0.08 20.84
CA TYR A 9 16.05 1.01 21.44
C TYR A 9 17.18 1.36 20.46
N ILE A 10 17.78 0.36 19.82
CA ILE A 10 18.82 0.55 18.79
C ILE A 10 18.31 1.40 17.62
N LEU A 11 17.08 1.15 17.17
CA LEU A 11 16.44 1.96 16.11
C LEU A 11 16.25 3.42 16.52
N LYS A 12 15.92 3.69 17.79
CA LYS A 12 15.80 5.06 18.31
C LYS A 12 17.15 5.75 18.38
N VAL A 13 18.18 5.05 18.86
CA VAL A 13 19.56 5.56 18.96
C VAL A 13 20.13 5.87 17.58
N LEU A 14 19.96 4.96 16.61
CA LEU A 14 20.37 5.17 15.21
C LEU A 14 19.69 6.39 14.58
N LYS A 15 18.39 6.57 14.82
CA LYS A 15 17.66 7.73 14.32
C LYS A 15 18.19 9.05 14.88
N LYS A 16 18.52 9.08 16.17
CA LYS A 16 19.07 10.27 16.81
C LYS A 16 20.51 10.55 16.37
N LYS A 17 21.31 9.49 16.22
CA LYS A 17 22.72 9.59 15.81
C LYS A 17 22.91 10.13 14.40
N TYR A 18 22.01 9.76 13.47
CA TYR A 18 22.08 10.15 12.07
C TYR A 18 20.90 11.05 11.64
N GLU A 19 20.46 11.95 12.52
CA GLU A 19 19.33 12.85 12.29
C GLU A 19 19.59 13.77 11.09
N ASN A 20 20.83 14.20 10.91
CA ASN A 20 21.26 15.09 9.82
C ASN A 20 21.74 14.36 8.56
N ASP A 21 21.96 13.05 8.61
CA ASP A 21 22.42 12.25 7.47
C ASP A 21 21.45 11.09 7.19
N LYS A 22 20.39 11.40 6.43
CA LYS A 22 19.32 10.44 6.11
C LYS A 22 19.81 9.25 5.28
N GLN A 23 20.85 9.41 4.46
CA GLN A 23 21.42 8.32 3.68
C GLN A 23 22.12 7.29 4.58
N LYS A 24 23.00 7.76 5.48
CA LYS A 24 23.66 6.89 6.45
C LYS A 24 22.66 6.24 7.41
N GLN A 25 21.64 7.00 7.86
CA GLN A 25 20.56 6.46 8.67
C GLN A 25 19.86 5.28 7.98
N GLN A 26 19.56 5.40 6.69
CA GLN A 26 18.87 4.37 5.93
C GLN A 26 19.77 3.15 5.67
N MET A 27 21.05 3.35 5.39
CA MET A 27 22.04 2.27 5.24
C MET A 27 22.22 1.46 6.53
N GLU A 28 22.41 2.14 7.64
CA GLU A 28 22.59 1.47 8.95
C GLU A 28 21.32 0.75 9.43
N MET A 29 20.15 1.31 9.15
CA MET A 29 18.89 0.61 9.38
C MET A 29 18.75 -0.65 8.51
N THR A 30 19.16 -0.61 7.25
CA THR A 30 19.12 -1.76 6.34
C THR A 30 20.08 -2.86 6.83
N LYS A 31 21.30 -2.50 7.23
CA LYS A 31 22.27 -3.44 7.82
C LYS A 31 21.70 -4.11 9.09
N LEU A 32 21.11 -3.32 9.98
CA LEU A 32 20.50 -3.84 11.19
C LEU A 32 19.37 -4.85 10.90
N TYR A 33 18.56 -4.60 9.87
CA TYR A 33 17.52 -5.54 9.45
C TYR A 33 18.12 -6.82 8.85
N GLN A 34 19.20 -6.71 8.07
CA GLN A 34 19.92 -7.85 7.51
C GLN A 34 20.56 -8.71 8.61
N GLU A 35 21.23 -8.09 9.58
CA GLU A 35 21.82 -8.77 10.76
C GLU A 35 20.76 -9.45 11.63
N ALA A 36 19.57 -8.86 11.72
CA ALA A 36 18.43 -9.47 12.39
C ALA A 36 17.74 -10.58 11.58
N GLY A 37 18.29 -10.96 10.42
CA GLY A 37 17.72 -11.99 9.54
C GLY A 37 16.45 -11.53 8.79
N TYR A 38 16.13 -10.25 8.83
CA TYR A 38 14.99 -9.70 8.10
C TYR A 38 15.41 -9.29 6.69
N ASN A 39 14.88 -9.99 5.69
CA ASN A 39 15.13 -9.65 4.29
C ASN A 39 14.09 -8.62 3.81
N PRO A 40 14.48 -7.35 3.57
CA PRO A 40 13.55 -6.33 3.07
C PRO A 40 13.01 -6.66 1.67
N ALA A 41 13.73 -7.48 0.88
CA ALA A 41 13.28 -7.92 -0.42
C ALA A 41 12.05 -8.85 -0.35
N SER A 42 11.79 -9.49 0.77
CA SER A 42 10.56 -10.30 0.94
C SER A 42 9.28 -9.44 0.90
N GLY A 43 9.38 -8.16 1.22
CA GLY A 43 8.27 -7.20 1.14
C GLY A 43 7.90 -6.78 -0.28
N CYS A 44 8.81 -6.90 -1.26
CA CYS A 44 8.53 -6.55 -2.66
C CYS A 44 8.03 -7.76 -3.49
N LEU A 45 8.11 -8.98 -2.97
CA LEU A 45 7.66 -10.19 -3.67
C LEU A 45 6.19 -10.12 -4.14
N PRO A 46 5.23 -9.67 -3.32
CA PRO A 46 3.85 -9.47 -3.77
C PRO A 46 3.75 -8.49 -4.95
N MET A 47 4.61 -7.48 -5.00
CA MET A 47 4.63 -6.49 -6.06
C MET A 47 5.06 -7.10 -7.41
N ILE A 48 6.01 -8.03 -7.41
CA ILE A 48 6.44 -8.75 -8.61
C ILE A 48 5.28 -9.58 -9.18
N PHE A 49 4.58 -10.34 -8.33
CA PHE A 49 3.37 -11.06 -8.74
C PHE A 49 2.28 -10.12 -9.26
N GLN A 50 2.11 -8.96 -8.65
CA GLN A 50 1.15 -7.95 -9.10
C GLN A 50 1.48 -7.45 -10.51
N PHE A 51 2.77 -7.27 -10.85
CA PHE A 51 3.18 -6.88 -12.20
C PHE A 51 2.87 -7.96 -13.25
N LEU A 52 3.06 -9.24 -12.92
CA LEU A 52 2.69 -10.33 -13.84
C LEU A 52 1.19 -10.35 -14.12
N ILE A 53 0.38 -10.20 -13.07
CA ILE A 53 -1.08 -10.09 -13.20
C ILE A 53 -1.45 -8.85 -14.02
N LEU A 54 -0.78 -7.71 -13.79
CA LEU A 54 -0.99 -6.48 -14.54
C LEU A 54 -0.80 -6.69 -16.05
N PHE A 55 0.33 -7.26 -16.45
CA PHE A 55 0.61 -7.52 -17.87
C PHE A 55 -0.38 -8.49 -18.49
N ALA A 56 -0.75 -9.55 -17.77
CA ALA A 56 -1.74 -10.51 -18.25
C ALA A 56 -3.12 -9.84 -18.45
N MET A 57 -3.59 -9.08 -17.48
CA MET A 57 -4.87 -8.37 -17.54
C MET A 57 -4.87 -7.26 -18.58
N TYR A 58 -3.77 -6.51 -18.70
CA TYR A 58 -3.63 -5.49 -19.74
C TYR A 58 -3.72 -6.10 -21.15
N ASN A 59 -3.00 -7.20 -21.39
CA ASN A 59 -3.09 -7.93 -22.65
C ASN A 59 -4.50 -8.50 -22.90
N LEU A 60 -5.14 -9.03 -21.87
CA LEU A 60 -6.49 -9.57 -21.95
C LEU A 60 -7.48 -8.50 -22.42
N PHE A 61 -7.54 -7.36 -21.75
CA PHE A 61 -8.49 -6.29 -22.09
C PHE A 61 -8.20 -5.60 -23.42
N ASN A 62 -6.94 -5.59 -23.88
CA ASN A 62 -6.63 -4.99 -25.18
C ASN A 62 -6.86 -5.94 -26.36
N ASN A 63 -6.70 -7.25 -26.18
CA ASN A 63 -6.64 -8.20 -27.29
C ASN A 63 -7.85 -9.14 -27.34
N TYR A 64 -8.57 -9.34 -26.25
CA TYR A 64 -9.70 -10.27 -26.23
C TYR A 64 -10.96 -9.62 -26.83
N PHE A 65 -11.41 -10.18 -27.94
CA PHE A 65 -12.48 -9.58 -28.75
C PHE A 65 -13.81 -9.43 -28.01
N ASP A 66 -14.16 -10.39 -27.15
CA ASP A 66 -15.46 -10.41 -26.45
C ASP A 66 -15.63 -9.28 -25.44
N PHE A 67 -14.54 -8.62 -25.02
CA PHE A 67 -14.63 -7.45 -24.18
C PHE A 67 -14.90 -6.15 -24.92
N ARG A 68 -14.76 -6.14 -26.24
CA ARG A 68 -15.05 -4.95 -27.06
C ARG A 68 -16.55 -4.70 -27.09
N GLY A 69 -16.96 -3.51 -26.65
CA GLY A 69 -18.36 -3.15 -26.51
C GLY A 69 -19.09 -3.84 -25.36
N ALA A 70 -18.38 -4.63 -24.51
CA ALA A 70 -18.96 -5.18 -23.30
C ALA A 70 -19.16 -4.05 -22.28
N SER A 71 -20.41 -3.67 -22.06
CA SER A 71 -20.80 -2.63 -21.13
C SER A 71 -20.91 -3.19 -19.72
N PHE A 72 -20.28 -2.51 -18.74
CA PHE A 72 -20.44 -2.84 -17.33
C PHE A 72 -21.48 -1.96 -16.64
N ILE A 73 -21.41 -0.64 -16.86
CA ILE A 73 -22.42 0.32 -16.39
C ILE A 73 -22.82 1.19 -17.59
N PRO A 74 -24.05 1.04 -18.10
CA PRO A 74 -24.56 1.88 -19.20
C PRO A 74 -24.44 3.37 -18.84
N GLY A 75 -23.92 4.17 -19.78
CA GLY A 75 -23.74 5.61 -19.59
C GLY A 75 -22.44 6.03 -18.90
N TRP A 76 -21.73 5.10 -18.22
CA TRP A 76 -20.44 5.40 -17.60
C TRP A 76 -19.31 4.53 -18.14
N ILE A 77 -19.50 3.21 -18.18
CA ILE A 77 -18.52 2.24 -18.68
C ILE A 77 -19.18 1.44 -19.84
N PRO A 78 -19.26 2.04 -21.03
CA PRO A 78 -19.92 1.38 -22.17
C PRO A 78 -19.06 0.30 -22.81
N ASP A 79 -17.75 0.32 -22.58
CA ASP A 79 -16.79 -0.63 -23.14
C ASP A 79 -15.65 -0.86 -22.15
N LEU A 80 -15.38 -2.11 -21.81
CA LEU A 80 -14.32 -2.51 -20.89
C LEU A 80 -12.91 -2.39 -21.46
N THR A 81 -12.77 -2.33 -22.78
CA THR A 81 -11.48 -2.29 -23.47
C THR A 81 -10.92 -0.87 -23.60
N VAL A 82 -11.76 0.14 -23.47
CA VAL A 82 -11.38 1.55 -23.49
C VAL A 82 -11.50 2.17 -22.09
N GLY A 83 -10.87 3.32 -21.88
CA GLY A 83 -11.01 4.01 -20.60
C GLY A 83 -12.43 4.56 -20.42
N ASP A 84 -12.89 4.61 -19.18
CA ASP A 84 -14.19 5.21 -18.85
C ASP A 84 -14.25 6.70 -19.23
N SER A 85 -15.44 7.20 -19.49
CA SER A 85 -15.65 8.61 -19.83
C SER A 85 -16.98 9.09 -19.25
N VAL A 86 -16.90 9.99 -18.30
CA VAL A 86 -18.07 10.63 -17.67
C VAL A 86 -18.40 11.94 -18.40
N TYR A 87 -17.38 12.64 -18.86
CA TYR A 87 -17.53 13.92 -19.53
C TYR A 87 -16.43 14.10 -20.59
N GLN A 88 -16.77 14.68 -21.74
CA GLN A 88 -15.84 15.01 -22.79
C GLN A 88 -15.66 16.53 -22.88
N PHE A 89 -14.42 16.97 -22.69
CA PHE A 89 -14.05 18.40 -22.82
C PHE A 89 -13.90 18.77 -24.31
N LYS A 90 -14.18 20.03 -24.63
CA LYS A 90 -13.92 20.59 -25.96
C LYS A 90 -12.45 20.91 -26.22
N PHE A 91 -11.59 20.83 -25.21
CA PHE A 91 -10.16 21.09 -25.27
C PHE A 91 -9.38 19.88 -24.77
N ASN A 92 -8.13 19.78 -25.20
CA ASN A 92 -7.26 18.66 -24.84
C ASN A 92 -6.37 19.09 -23.66
N ILE A 93 -6.43 18.33 -22.57
CA ILE A 93 -5.57 18.57 -21.40
C ILE A 93 -4.28 17.76 -21.61
N PRO A 94 -3.09 18.37 -21.55
CA PRO A 94 -1.83 17.63 -21.66
C PRO A 94 -1.79 16.46 -20.67
N LEU A 95 -1.40 15.29 -21.08
CA LEU A 95 -1.33 14.01 -20.33
C LEU A 95 -2.69 13.32 -20.07
N LEU A 96 -3.80 14.06 -19.93
CA LEU A 96 -5.10 13.51 -19.55
C LEU A 96 -6.05 13.34 -20.77
N GLY A 97 -5.75 14.02 -21.88
CA GLY A 97 -6.64 14.00 -23.05
C GLY A 97 -7.86 14.89 -22.88
N ASN A 98 -8.93 14.57 -23.58
CA ASN A 98 -10.18 15.34 -23.58
C ASN A 98 -11.33 14.68 -22.83
N HIS A 99 -11.09 13.56 -22.13
CA HIS A 99 -12.09 12.80 -21.39
C HIS A 99 -11.84 12.90 -19.88
N LEU A 100 -12.89 13.23 -19.12
CA LEU A 100 -12.86 13.09 -17.67
C LEU A 100 -13.14 11.63 -17.31
N ARG A 101 -12.14 10.97 -16.74
CA ARG A 101 -12.20 9.56 -16.34
C ARG A 101 -12.32 9.47 -14.82
N LEU A 102 -13.35 8.76 -14.36
CA LEU A 102 -13.65 8.66 -12.94
C LEU A 102 -12.95 7.46 -12.27
N LEU A 103 -12.80 6.34 -12.99
CA LEU A 103 -12.15 5.14 -12.43
C LEU A 103 -10.71 5.38 -11.96
N PRO A 104 -9.83 6.07 -12.71
CA PRO A 104 -8.48 6.39 -12.21
C PRO A 104 -8.50 7.24 -10.95
N ILE A 105 -9.46 8.15 -10.82
CA ILE A 105 -9.63 9.02 -9.64
C ILE A 105 -10.05 8.17 -8.43
N ILE A 106 -11.07 7.31 -8.59
CA ILE A 106 -11.56 6.41 -7.53
C ILE A 106 -10.46 5.45 -7.11
N TYR A 107 -9.75 4.85 -8.07
CA TYR A 107 -8.63 3.96 -7.79
C TYR A 107 -7.53 4.66 -6.97
N THR A 108 -7.09 5.84 -7.41
CA THR A 108 -6.04 6.60 -6.71
C THR A 108 -6.49 7.00 -5.30
N ALA A 109 -7.72 7.47 -5.13
CA ALA A 109 -8.28 7.78 -3.82
C ALA A 109 -8.31 6.55 -2.90
N SER A 110 -8.71 5.39 -3.43
CA SER A 110 -8.71 4.13 -2.67
C SER A 110 -7.30 3.69 -2.26
N GLN A 111 -6.28 3.89 -3.11
CA GLN A 111 -4.88 3.62 -2.80
C GLN A 111 -4.34 4.53 -1.68
N LEU A 112 -4.67 5.80 -1.72
CA LEU A 112 -4.29 6.74 -0.66
C LEU A 112 -4.93 6.39 0.68
N LEU A 113 -6.19 5.96 0.67
CA LEU A 113 -6.89 5.45 1.86
C LEU A 113 -6.25 4.16 2.38
N PHE A 114 -5.95 3.21 1.51
CA PHE A 114 -5.25 1.98 1.87
C PHE A 114 -3.90 2.26 2.52
N GLY A 115 -3.13 3.22 1.97
CA GLY A 115 -1.88 3.68 2.54
C GLY A 115 -2.01 4.18 3.97
N LYS A 116 -3.05 4.98 4.26
CA LYS A 116 -3.35 5.44 5.63
C LYS A 116 -3.69 4.28 6.57
N ILE A 117 -4.53 3.33 6.14
CA ILE A 117 -4.95 2.18 6.94
C ILE A 117 -3.75 1.28 7.27
N THR A 118 -2.85 1.10 6.33
CA THR A 118 -1.65 0.27 6.51
C THR A 118 -0.63 0.93 7.45
N GLN A 119 -0.45 2.26 7.36
CA GLN A 119 0.47 3.01 8.23
C GLN A 119 0.00 3.14 9.69
N TYR A 120 -1.30 3.00 9.95
CA TYR A 120 -1.86 3.10 11.30
C TYR A 120 -1.22 2.12 12.30
N ASN A 121 -0.68 1.01 11.85
CA ASN A 121 -0.03 0.00 12.69
C ASN A 121 1.41 0.32 13.15
N GLY A 122 1.89 1.54 12.98
CA GLY A 122 3.16 2.01 13.54
C GLY A 122 4.38 1.63 12.71
N ALA A 123 4.23 1.38 11.42
CA ALA A 123 5.36 1.41 10.51
C ALA A 123 5.94 2.82 10.53
N GLN A 124 7.18 2.95 11.00
CA GLN A 124 7.85 4.25 11.07
C GLN A 124 7.97 4.83 9.67
N SER A 125 7.26 5.92 9.40
CA SER A 125 7.24 6.55 8.09
C SER A 125 8.53 7.33 7.84
N ASN A 126 9.48 6.71 7.17
CA ASN A 126 10.62 7.38 6.56
C ASN A 126 10.14 8.14 5.31
N ALA A 127 10.89 9.17 4.88
CA ALA A 127 10.54 9.93 3.67
C ALA A 127 10.35 9.02 2.44
N SER A 128 11.18 7.98 2.29
CA SER A 128 11.05 6.97 1.23
C SER A 128 9.73 6.19 1.32
N MET A 129 9.30 5.77 2.50
CA MET A 129 8.00 5.10 2.68
C MET A 129 6.83 6.03 2.41
N LYS A 130 6.92 7.30 2.79
CA LYS A 130 5.90 8.30 2.46
C LYS A 130 5.78 8.50 0.95
N PHE A 131 6.91 8.62 0.26
CA PHE A 131 6.93 8.72 -1.20
C PHE A 131 6.32 7.47 -1.84
N MET A 132 6.66 6.28 -1.37
CA MET A 132 6.11 5.03 -1.88
C MET A 132 4.60 4.92 -1.63
N THR A 133 4.11 5.41 -0.49
CA THR A 133 2.69 5.34 -0.13
C THR A 133 1.83 6.39 -0.82
N TYR A 134 2.33 7.60 -1.02
CA TYR A 134 1.56 8.73 -1.55
C TYR A 134 2.01 9.16 -2.94
N GLY A 135 3.32 9.09 -3.25
CA GLY A 135 3.86 9.49 -4.53
C GLY A 135 3.61 8.47 -5.64
N MET A 136 3.80 7.18 -5.36
CA MET A 136 3.55 6.13 -6.35
C MET A 136 2.11 6.11 -6.87
N PRO A 137 1.05 6.18 -6.05
CA PRO A 137 -0.31 6.24 -6.57
C PRO A 137 -0.56 7.43 -7.49
N LEU A 138 0.07 8.57 -7.23
CA LEU A 138 -0.05 9.74 -8.11
C LEU A 138 0.66 9.52 -9.46
N ILE A 139 1.83 8.89 -9.47
CA ILE A 139 2.53 8.53 -10.71
C ILE A 139 1.67 7.53 -11.51
N PHE A 140 1.12 6.52 -10.85
CA PHE A 140 0.23 5.56 -11.49
C PHE A 140 -1.06 6.18 -12.02
N PHE A 141 -1.60 7.21 -11.36
CA PHE A 141 -2.74 7.95 -11.86
C PHE A 141 -2.48 8.49 -13.28
N PHE A 142 -1.36 9.18 -13.48
CA PHE A 142 -1.02 9.71 -14.81
C PHE A 142 -0.68 8.61 -15.82
N LEU A 143 0.03 7.57 -15.38
CA LEU A 143 0.45 6.49 -16.26
C LEU A 143 -0.74 5.65 -16.77
N PHE A 144 -1.71 5.41 -15.91
CA PHE A 144 -2.88 4.56 -16.20
C PHE A 144 -4.17 5.34 -16.43
N TYR A 145 -4.08 6.66 -16.59
CA TYR A 145 -5.27 7.48 -16.84
C TYR A 145 -6.07 7.02 -18.05
N ASN A 146 -5.38 6.57 -19.10
CA ASN A 146 -5.96 6.09 -20.34
C ASN A 146 -6.05 4.55 -20.43
N ALA A 147 -5.86 3.84 -19.33
CA ALA A 147 -5.94 2.39 -19.31
C ALA A 147 -7.39 1.89 -19.54
N PRO A 148 -7.55 0.64 -20.01
CA PRO A 148 -8.86 0.01 -20.16
C PRO A 148 -9.68 0.05 -18.85
N ALA A 149 -10.97 0.38 -18.96
CA ALA A 149 -11.87 0.48 -17.81
C ALA A 149 -11.97 -0.84 -17.05
N GLY A 150 -11.95 -1.98 -17.75
CA GLY A 150 -11.97 -3.30 -17.12
C GLY A 150 -10.77 -3.55 -16.20
N LEU A 151 -9.58 -3.09 -16.60
CA LEU A 151 -8.38 -3.20 -15.77
C LEU A 151 -8.48 -2.36 -14.49
N LEU A 152 -8.87 -1.09 -14.62
CA LEU A 152 -9.03 -0.19 -13.49
C LEU A 152 -10.17 -0.61 -12.56
N LEU A 153 -11.26 -1.15 -13.11
CA LEU A 153 -12.37 -1.71 -12.34
C LEU A 153 -11.90 -2.90 -11.51
N TYR A 154 -11.20 -3.86 -12.14
CA TYR A 154 -10.61 -4.99 -11.43
C TYR A 154 -9.69 -4.54 -10.28
N TRP A 155 -8.82 -3.59 -10.53
CA TRP A 155 -7.91 -3.09 -9.50
C TRP A 155 -8.63 -2.35 -8.38
N THR A 156 -9.62 -1.54 -8.71
CA THR A 156 -10.42 -0.81 -7.72
C THR A 156 -11.16 -1.79 -6.80
N VAL A 157 -11.82 -2.79 -7.36
CA VAL A 157 -12.51 -3.82 -6.58
C VAL A 157 -11.53 -4.62 -5.72
N SER A 158 -10.41 -5.07 -6.30
CA SER A 158 -9.36 -5.78 -5.57
C SER A 158 -8.80 -4.97 -4.41
N ASN A 159 -8.62 -3.65 -4.60
CA ASN A 159 -8.14 -2.75 -3.57
C ASN A 159 -9.13 -2.60 -2.40
N PHE A 160 -10.42 -2.54 -2.68
CA PHE A 160 -11.44 -2.54 -1.63
C PHE A 160 -11.43 -3.84 -0.81
N PHE A 161 -11.27 -5.00 -1.45
CA PHE A 161 -11.10 -6.28 -0.73
C PHE A 161 -9.85 -6.29 0.14
N GLN A 162 -8.71 -5.85 -0.38
CA GLN A 162 -7.46 -5.73 0.38
C GLN A 162 -7.61 -4.77 1.57
N MET A 163 -8.33 -3.66 1.38
CA MET A 163 -8.61 -2.69 2.44
C MET A 163 -9.46 -3.30 3.57
N GLY A 164 -10.50 -4.06 3.22
CA GLY A 164 -11.30 -4.81 4.19
C GLY A 164 -10.47 -5.82 4.98
N GLN A 165 -9.64 -6.61 4.28
CA GLN A 165 -8.72 -7.56 4.89
C GLN A 165 -7.72 -6.87 5.85
N GLN A 166 -7.16 -5.73 5.44
CA GLN A 166 -6.21 -4.97 6.26
C GLN A 166 -6.85 -4.42 7.53
N ILE A 167 -8.09 -3.93 7.45
CA ILE A 167 -8.84 -3.47 8.63
C ILE A 167 -9.05 -4.61 9.64
N ILE A 168 -9.42 -5.81 9.16
CA ILE A 168 -9.59 -7.00 10.00
C ILE A 168 -8.26 -7.35 10.67
N LEU A 169 -7.16 -7.43 9.91
CA LEU A 169 -5.84 -7.71 10.44
C LEU A 169 -5.40 -6.68 11.49
N ASN A 170 -5.65 -5.40 11.25
CA ASN A 170 -5.35 -4.32 12.18
C ASN A 170 -6.09 -4.51 13.51
N LYS A 171 -7.38 -4.85 13.48
CA LYS A 171 -8.18 -5.14 14.67
C LYS A 171 -7.66 -6.36 15.42
N MET A 172 -7.31 -7.44 14.72
CA MET A 172 -6.74 -8.65 15.35
C MET A 172 -5.41 -8.37 16.05
N VAL A 173 -4.52 -7.61 15.40
CA VAL A 173 -3.23 -7.22 15.99
C VAL A 173 -3.42 -6.31 17.20
N ALA A 174 -4.36 -5.37 17.15
CA ALA A 174 -4.68 -4.49 18.27
C ALA A 174 -5.21 -5.30 19.47
N LYS A 175 -6.12 -6.26 19.25
CA LYS A 175 -6.64 -7.17 20.29
C LYS A 175 -5.52 -7.97 20.94
N LYS A 176 -4.65 -8.63 20.16
CA LYS A 176 -3.49 -9.38 20.68
C LYS A 176 -2.53 -8.51 21.50
N LYS A 177 -2.32 -7.25 21.09
CA LYS A 177 -1.49 -6.30 21.85
C LYS A 177 -2.12 -5.93 23.20
N ALA A 178 -3.45 -5.75 23.25
CA ALA A 178 -4.20 -5.44 24.47
C ALA A 178 -4.14 -6.63 25.46
N GLU A 179 -4.40 -7.85 25.00
CA GLU A 179 -4.31 -9.09 25.79
C GLU A 179 -2.90 -9.31 26.36
N SER A 180 -1.87 -9.11 25.53
CA SER A 180 -0.46 -9.22 25.98
C SER A 180 -0.07 -8.15 27.03
N LYS A 181 -0.71 -6.99 27.00
CA LYS A 181 -0.48 -5.93 28.00
C LYS A 181 -1.16 -6.28 29.34
N ASN A 182 -2.36 -6.83 29.28
CA ASN A 182 -3.13 -7.21 30.46
C ASN A 182 -2.49 -8.39 31.21
N ASN A 183 -1.97 -9.39 30.49
CA ASN A 183 -1.22 -10.51 31.09
C ASN A 183 0.10 -10.09 31.76
N LYS A 184 0.69 -8.97 31.38
CA LYS A 184 1.91 -8.46 32.01
C LYS A 184 1.65 -7.72 33.32
N THR A 185 0.47 -7.13 33.49
CA THR A 185 0.04 -6.45 34.71
C THR A 185 -0.35 -7.44 35.80
N ASN A 186 -0.74 -8.67 35.42
CA ASN A 186 -1.25 -9.68 36.34
C ASN A 186 -0.19 -10.69 36.82
N VAL A 187 1.12 -10.50 36.49
CA VAL A 187 2.18 -11.33 37.04
C VAL A 187 2.53 -10.81 38.43
N PRO A 188 2.25 -11.56 39.54
CA PRO A 188 2.58 -11.11 40.89
C PRO A 188 4.08 -10.97 41.02
N VAL A 189 4.52 -9.80 41.48
CA VAL A 189 5.92 -9.53 41.83
C VAL A 189 6.27 -10.44 43.01
N LYS A 190 7.02 -11.52 42.76
CA LYS A 190 7.63 -12.30 43.84
C LYS A 190 8.53 -11.37 44.62
N LYS A 191 8.09 -10.93 45.81
CA LYS A 191 8.94 -10.27 46.79
C LYS A 191 10.01 -11.29 47.23
N ASN A 192 11.26 -11.08 46.80
CA ASN A 192 12.41 -11.77 47.35
C ASN A 192 12.62 -11.26 48.76
N ASN A 193 12.12 -11.98 49.76
CA ASN A 193 12.57 -11.83 51.14
C ASN A 193 13.99 -12.44 51.22
N LYS A 194 15.00 -11.59 51.16
CA LYS A 194 16.33 -11.95 51.63
C LYS A 194 16.33 -11.83 53.17
N ARG A 195 16.44 -12.96 53.83
CA ARG A 195 17.01 -13.06 55.18
C ARG A 195 18.50 -13.24 55.05
#